data_32c2d4680d1af1ffcb35d7742d0d1fcf
#
_entry.id   32c2d4680d1af1ffcb35d7742d0d1fcf
#
_cell.length_a   1.000
_cell.length_b   1.000
_cell.length_c   1.000
_cell.angle_alpha   90.00
_cell.angle_beta   90.00
_cell.angle_gamma   90.00
#
_symmetry.space_group_name_H-M   'P 1'
#
loop_
_entity.id
_entity.type
_entity.pdbx_description
1 polymer ?
#
loop_
_entity_poly.entity_id
_entity_poly.type
_entity_poly.pdbx_seq_one_letter_code
_entity_poly.pdbx_strand_id
1 'polypeptide(L)'
;MKRDLIMNELTVNDLHLDYGTGATANPILKGVSMHLQKGEVVALLGPSGSGKTTLLRAVAGLESPKQGTIAIGERQVFDGARKFELAAEHRNLGLVFQSYALWPHKTVFENVAYGLKLRKLGAAEIKDKVADVLKNLGLGHLGERYPHQLSGGQQQRVAIARALVYNPPVILLDEPLSNLDAKLREEARAFLRELIVRLGLSALMVTHDQAEAMAISDRILLLNNGKIEQQGTPQSMYETPDTLFTAEFMGSNNRLAAKVVGRDGDRVRLDVHGAQLTGTARGPGSGAEPTTIIRVEEVKISATPVDNAIELPLLTCMYLGDRFECLFKHADGSEAGLRAYSKYKLEPGRYWLQLPAEKLWVF
;
A
#
# COMPACT_ATOMS: atom_id res chain seq x y z
N MET A 1 -19.74 -2.60 -30.04
CA MET A 1 -18.84 -2.44 -28.90
C MET A 1 -18.08 -3.75 -28.71
N LYS A 2 -16.81 -3.80 -29.15
CA LYS A 2 -15.91 -4.91 -28.80
C LYS A 2 -15.67 -4.81 -27.31
N ARG A 3 -16.02 -5.84 -26.52
CA ARG A 3 -15.49 -6.01 -25.17
C ARG A 3 -13.98 -6.16 -25.37
N ASP A 4 -13.19 -5.13 -25.02
CA ASP A 4 -11.77 -5.30 -24.89
C ASP A 4 -11.58 -6.40 -23.85
N LEU A 5 -11.03 -7.53 -24.29
CA LEU A 5 -10.65 -8.62 -23.40
C LEU A 5 -9.60 -8.02 -22.45
N ILE A 6 -9.98 -7.87 -21.18
CA ILE A 6 -9.05 -7.41 -20.14
C ILE A 6 -7.94 -8.45 -20.07
N MET A 7 -6.76 -8.12 -20.59
CA MET A 7 -5.59 -8.99 -20.54
C MET A 7 -4.85 -8.76 -19.23
N ASN A 8 -4.69 -9.83 -18.46
CA ASN A 8 -3.87 -9.82 -17.27
C ASN A 8 -2.39 -9.97 -17.66
N GLU A 9 -1.57 -9.03 -17.22
CA GLU A 9 -0.09 -9.10 -17.37
C GLU A 9 0.53 -10.00 -16.29
N LEU A 10 -0.13 -10.17 -15.14
CA LEU A 10 0.28 -11.09 -14.09
C LEU A 10 -0.96 -11.76 -13.50
N THR A 11 -0.89 -13.08 -13.31
CA THR A 11 -1.92 -13.85 -12.60
C THR A 11 -1.23 -14.76 -11.58
N VAL A 12 -1.71 -14.72 -10.35
CA VAL A 12 -1.31 -15.60 -9.25
C VAL A 12 -2.55 -16.31 -8.74
N ASN A 13 -2.52 -17.63 -8.67
CA ASN A 13 -3.66 -18.42 -8.18
C ASN A 13 -3.22 -19.36 -7.07
N ASP A 14 -3.94 -19.28 -5.96
CA ASP A 14 -3.84 -20.16 -4.79
C ASP A 14 -2.38 -20.40 -4.34
N LEU A 15 -1.60 -19.33 -4.23
CA LEU A 15 -0.17 -19.42 -3.95
C LEU A 15 0.10 -19.69 -2.47
N HIS A 16 0.82 -20.78 -2.19
CA HIS A 16 1.27 -21.15 -0.86
C HIS A 16 2.80 -21.16 -0.80
N LEU A 17 3.36 -20.58 0.26
CA LEU A 17 4.80 -20.55 0.50
C LEU A 17 5.09 -20.62 1.99
N ASP A 18 6.00 -21.52 2.37
CA ASP A 18 6.46 -21.67 3.74
C ASP A 18 7.98 -21.48 3.80
N TYR A 19 8.47 -20.92 4.91
CA TYR A 19 9.89 -20.99 5.24
C TYR A 19 10.17 -22.16 6.19
N GLY A 20 11.31 -22.82 5.97
CA GLY A 20 11.67 -24.03 6.70
C GLY A 20 11.04 -25.30 6.10
N THR A 21 11.32 -26.46 6.72
CA THR A 21 10.87 -27.78 6.25
C THR A 21 10.33 -28.62 7.39
N GLY A 22 9.43 -29.56 7.07
CA GLY A 22 8.86 -30.49 8.05
C GLY A 22 8.10 -29.81 9.18
N ALA A 23 8.31 -30.21 10.43
CA ALA A 23 7.62 -29.70 11.61
C ALA A 23 7.97 -28.22 11.95
N THR A 24 9.04 -27.67 11.36
CA THR A 24 9.45 -26.27 11.55
C THR A 24 8.98 -25.36 10.42
N ALA A 25 8.18 -25.87 9.48
CA ALA A 25 7.63 -25.07 8.39
C ALA A 25 6.74 -23.95 8.92
N ASN A 26 7.06 -22.71 8.55
CA ASN A 26 6.28 -21.53 8.90
C ASN A 26 5.55 -21.02 7.64
N PRO A 27 4.20 -21.15 7.57
CA PRO A 27 3.43 -20.73 6.40
C PRO A 27 3.34 -19.21 6.33
N ILE A 28 3.93 -18.64 5.28
CA ILE A 28 3.97 -17.21 4.99
C ILE A 28 2.86 -16.79 4.04
N LEU A 29 2.67 -17.53 2.92
CA LEU A 29 1.55 -17.34 2.00
C LEU A 29 0.59 -18.51 2.13
N LYS A 30 -0.71 -18.22 2.25
CA LYS A 30 -1.75 -19.18 2.60
C LYS A 30 -2.91 -19.11 1.61
N GLY A 31 -2.64 -19.43 0.32
CA GLY A 31 -3.65 -19.41 -0.74
C GLY A 31 -3.89 -18.03 -1.31
N VAL A 32 -2.84 -17.28 -1.61
CA VAL A 32 -2.95 -15.93 -2.18
C VAL A 32 -3.30 -16.01 -3.66
N SER A 33 -4.39 -15.32 -4.07
CA SER A 33 -4.79 -15.18 -5.46
C SER A 33 -4.94 -13.72 -5.84
N MET A 34 -4.29 -13.30 -6.93
CA MET A 34 -4.36 -11.93 -7.45
C MET A 34 -4.13 -11.88 -8.96
N HIS A 35 -4.53 -10.79 -9.56
CA HIS A 35 -4.19 -10.46 -10.94
C HIS A 35 -3.72 -9.02 -11.04
N LEU A 36 -2.99 -8.69 -12.10
CA LEU A 36 -2.57 -7.36 -12.48
C LEU A 36 -2.93 -7.16 -13.94
N GLN A 37 -3.74 -6.15 -14.23
CA GLN A 37 -4.14 -5.82 -15.59
C GLN A 37 -3.05 -5.01 -16.29
N LYS A 38 -3.11 -4.99 -17.63
CA LYS A 38 -2.20 -4.16 -18.42
C LYS A 38 -2.38 -2.69 -18.09
N GLY A 39 -1.26 -2.02 -17.76
CA GLY A 39 -1.23 -0.61 -17.36
C GLY A 39 -1.75 -0.33 -15.95
N GLU A 40 -2.10 -1.36 -15.18
CA GLU A 40 -2.54 -1.22 -13.80
C GLU A 40 -1.35 -1.16 -12.83
N VAL A 41 -1.50 -0.42 -11.75
CA VAL A 41 -0.61 -0.43 -10.59
C VAL A 41 -1.31 -1.06 -9.41
N VAL A 42 -0.81 -2.18 -8.94
CA VAL A 42 -1.31 -2.86 -7.74
C VAL A 42 -0.32 -2.68 -6.60
N ALA A 43 -0.78 -2.15 -5.47
CA ALA A 43 0.02 -2.07 -4.25
C ALA A 43 -0.30 -3.21 -3.28
N LEU A 44 0.72 -3.91 -2.82
CA LEU A 44 0.67 -4.84 -1.70
C LEU A 44 0.92 -4.06 -0.42
N LEU A 45 -0.08 -3.96 0.43
CA LEU A 45 -0.05 -3.23 1.70
C LEU A 45 -0.33 -4.19 2.86
N GLY A 46 0.08 -3.86 4.08
CA GLY A 46 -0.18 -4.68 5.27
C GLY A 46 0.93 -4.57 6.31
N PRO A 47 0.73 -5.12 7.52
CA PRO A 47 1.73 -5.10 8.59
C PRO A 47 3.01 -5.83 8.22
N SER A 48 4.07 -5.59 8.99
CA SER A 48 5.32 -6.35 8.86
C SER A 48 5.06 -7.85 9.07
N GLY A 49 5.69 -8.68 8.24
CA GLY A 49 5.50 -10.13 8.30
C GLY A 49 4.20 -10.66 7.64
N SER A 50 3.37 -9.83 7.02
CA SER A 50 2.13 -10.29 6.35
C SER A 50 2.35 -11.06 5.04
N GLY A 51 3.59 -11.12 4.51
CA GLY A 51 3.92 -11.88 3.29
C GLY A 51 4.09 -11.05 2.02
N LYS A 52 4.01 -9.72 2.06
CA LYS A 52 4.09 -8.81 0.88
C LYS A 52 5.36 -9.02 0.04
N THR A 53 6.52 -8.86 0.67
CA THR A 53 7.83 -9.04 0.01
C THR A 53 8.03 -10.49 -0.46
N THR A 54 7.53 -11.47 0.32
CA THR A 54 7.57 -12.88 -0.07
C THR A 54 6.75 -13.13 -1.33
N LEU A 55 5.54 -12.56 -1.44
CA LEU A 55 4.71 -12.65 -2.64
C LEU A 55 5.40 -12.01 -3.85
N LEU A 56 5.95 -10.81 -3.70
CA LEU A 56 6.67 -10.13 -4.77
C LEU A 56 7.89 -10.94 -5.22
N ARG A 57 8.67 -11.49 -4.27
CA ARG A 57 9.84 -12.33 -4.57
C ARG A 57 9.46 -13.66 -5.21
N ALA A 58 8.35 -14.27 -4.82
CA ALA A 58 7.81 -15.46 -5.46
C ALA A 58 7.43 -15.18 -6.93
N VAL A 59 6.81 -14.03 -7.22
CA VAL A 59 6.53 -13.58 -8.59
C VAL A 59 7.83 -13.36 -9.37
N ALA A 60 8.85 -12.77 -8.74
CA ALA A 60 10.16 -12.54 -9.35
C ALA A 60 10.94 -13.86 -9.62
N GLY A 61 10.59 -14.97 -8.96
CA GLY A 61 11.36 -16.23 -9.01
C GLY A 61 12.58 -16.26 -8.08
N LEU A 62 12.54 -15.42 -7.03
CA LEU A 62 13.56 -15.36 -5.99
C LEU A 62 13.18 -16.18 -4.74
N GLU A 63 11.93 -16.59 -4.66
CA GLU A 63 11.38 -17.48 -3.63
C GLU A 63 10.55 -18.56 -4.33
N SER A 64 10.66 -19.80 -3.89
CA SER A 64 9.98 -20.95 -4.51
C SER A 64 8.72 -21.33 -3.73
N PRO A 65 7.51 -21.08 -4.29
CA PRO A 65 6.27 -21.51 -3.66
C PRO A 65 6.14 -23.04 -3.64
N LYS A 66 5.25 -23.54 -2.75
CA LYS A 66 4.95 -24.98 -2.68
C LYS A 66 3.78 -25.40 -3.55
N GLN A 67 2.76 -24.52 -3.63
CA GLN A 67 1.52 -24.80 -4.35
C GLN A 67 1.04 -23.55 -5.06
N GLY A 68 0.10 -23.73 -5.98
CA GLY A 68 -0.49 -22.66 -6.77
C GLY A 68 0.19 -22.49 -8.12
N THR A 69 -0.15 -21.39 -8.79
CA THR A 69 0.37 -21.06 -10.12
C THR A 69 0.72 -19.58 -10.25
N ILE A 70 1.72 -19.26 -11.07
CA ILE A 70 2.04 -17.89 -11.47
C ILE A 70 2.18 -17.86 -12.99
N ALA A 71 1.49 -16.92 -13.64
CA ALA A 71 1.59 -16.66 -15.09
C ALA A 71 1.88 -15.17 -15.34
N ILE A 72 2.74 -14.89 -16.33
CA ILE A 72 3.05 -13.54 -16.82
C ILE A 72 2.54 -13.45 -18.25
N GLY A 73 1.50 -12.63 -18.48
CA GLY A 73 0.69 -12.73 -19.69
C GLY A 73 0.12 -14.15 -19.86
N GLU A 74 0.34 -14.75 -21.01
CA GLU A 74 -0.05 -16.14 -21.30
C GLU A 74 0.98 -17.19 -20.84
N ARG A 75 2.18 -16.74 -20.41
CA ARG A 75 3.27 -17.64 -20.09
C ARG A 75 3.23 -18.06 -18.63
N GLN A 76 3.04 -19.34 -18.37
CA GLN A 76 3.21 -19.92 -17.03
C GLN A 76 4.69 -19.88 -16.62
N VAL A 77 4.98 -19.35 -15.41
CA VAL A 77 6.33 -19.27 -14.86
C VAL A 77 6.50 -20.08 -13.58
N PHE A 78 5.41 -20.48 -12.94
CA PHE A 78 5.40 -21.40 -11.82
C PHE A 78 4.12 -22.25 -11.82
N ASP A 79 4.25 -23.56 -11.56
CA ASP A 79 3.16 -24.50 -11.37
C ASP A 79 3.56 -25.57 -10.34
N GLY A 80 3.04 -25.45 -9.14
CA GLY A 80 3.37 -26.35 -8.02
C GLY A 80 2.91 -27.79 -8.27
N ALA A 81 1.78 -28.00 -8.94
CA ALA A 81 1.25 -29.33 -9.24
C ALA A 81 2.15 -30.07 -10.28
N ARG A 82 2.70 -29.34 -11.24
CA ARG A 82 3.59 -29.88 -12.28
C ARG A 82 5.05 -29.86 -11.88
N LYS A 83 5.38 -29.34 -10.70
CA LYS A 83 6.78 -29.09 -10.24
C LYS A 83 7.59 -28.29 -11.27
N PHE A 84 6.93 -27.32 -11.90
CA PHE A 84 7.54 -26.46 -12.91
C PHE A 84 7.84 -25.08 -12.30
N GLU A 85 9.06 -24.63 -12.44
CA GLU A 85 9.50 -23.31 -12.02
C GLU A 85 10.51 -22.75 -13.01
N LEU A 86 10.20 -21.57 -13.55
CA LEU A 86 11.09 -20.83 -14.43
C LEU A 86 12.02 -19.95 -13.59
N ALA A 87 13.32 -20.03 -13.84
CA ALA A 87 14.31 -19.22 -13.14
C ALA A 87 14.06 -17.71 -13.36
N ALA A 88 14.43 -16.89 -12.37
CA ALA A 88 14.13 -15.45 -12.33
C ALA A 88 14.56 -14.69 -13.59
N GLU A 89 15.77 -14.98 -14.11
CA GLU A 89 16.34 -14.35 -15.32
C GLU A 89 15.53 -14.62 -16.59
N HIS A 90 14.70 -15.66 -16.60
CA HIS A 90 13.86 -16.04 -17.73
C HIS A 90 12.42 -15.54 -17.62
N ARG A 91 12.01 -14.93 -16.49
CA ARG A 91 10.65 -14.41 -16.28
C ARG A 91 10.38 -13.08 -16.99
N ASN A 92 11.41 -12.41 -17.47
CA ASN A 92 11.34 -11.11 -18.18
C ASN A 92 10.62 -9.99 -17.40
N LEU A 93 10.84 -9.94 -16.08
CA LEU A 93 10.28 -8.94 -15.18
C LEU A 93 11.33 -7.88 -14.83
N GLY A 94 10.91 -6.60 -14.74
CA GLY A 94 11.73 -5.57 -14.13
C GLY A 94 11.65 -5.66 -12.61
N LEU A 95 12.76 -5.52 -11.89
CA LEU A 95 12.78 -5.52 -10.43
C LEU A 95 13.59 -4.35 -9.89
N VAL A 96 12.97 -3.57 -9.01
CA VAL A 96 13.61 -2.52 -8.23
C VAL A 96 13.62 -2.96 -6.77
N PHE A 97 14.81 -3.16 -6.22
CA PHE A 97 15.00 -3.54 -4.83
C PHE A 97 14.92 -2.33 -3.89
N GLN A 98 14.58 -2.56 -2.64
CA GLN A 98 14.55 -1.56 -1.58
C GLN A 98 15.87 -0.77 -1.46
N SER A 99 17.02 -1.45 -1.52
CA SER A 99 18.35 -0.85 -1.46
C SER A 99 18.86 -0.29 -2.80
N TYR A 100 17.98 -0.25 -3.84
CA TYR A 100 18.33 0.06 -5.24
C TYR A 100 19.31 -0.93 -5.87
N ALA A 101 20.15 -1.60 -5.09
CA ALA A 101 21.13 -2.61 -5.51
C ALA A 101 21.96 -2.19 -6.75
N LEU A 102 22.43 -0.94 -6.76
CA LEU A 102 23.33 -0.45 -7.80
C LEU A 102 24.74 -0.97 -7.55
N TRP A 103 25.42 -1.38 -8.62
CA TRP A 103 26.83 -1.77 -8.55
C TRP A 103 27.71 -0.54 -8.36
N PRO A 104 28.39 -0.37 -7.22
CA PRO A 104 29.12 0.87 -6.89
C PRO A 104 30.34 1.11 -7.78
N HIS A 105 30.90 0.03 -8.37
CA HIS A 105 32.06 0.07 -9.26
C HIS A 105 31.70 0.24 -10.75
N LYS A 106 30.41 0.41 -11.07
CA LYS A 106 29.89 0.65 -12.42
C LYS A 106 29.29 2.03 -12.53
N THR A 107 29.46 2.66 -13.69
CA THR A 107 28.80 3.92 -14.01
C THR A 107 27.26 3.75 -14.09
N VAL A 108 26.52 4.86 -14.18
CA VAL A 108 25.09 4.86 -14.46
C VAL A 108 24.80 4.10 -15.75
N PHE A 109 25.50 4.42 -16.82
CA PHE A 109 25.37 3.74 -18.11
C PHE A 109 25.58 2.23 -17.96
N GLU A 110 26.64 1.81 -17.32
CA GLU A 110 26.98 0.39 -17.13
C GLU A 110 25.97 -0.35 -16.24
N ASN A 111 25.45 0.29 -15.19
CA ASN A 111 24.38 -0.27 -14.37
C ASN A 111 23.12 -0.57 -15.20
N VAL A 112 22.72 0.36 -16.05
CA VAL A 112 21.53 0.22 -16.90
C VAL A 112 21.78 -0.76 -18.05
N ALA A 113 22.96 -0.70 -18.68
CA ALA A 113 23.33 -1.55 -19.82
C ALA A 113 23.50 -3.04 -19.45
N TYR A 114 23.71 -3.35 -18.18
CA TYR A 114 24.13 -4.70 -17.75
C TYR A 114 23.16 -5.80 -18.21
N GLY A 115 21.86 -5.61 -17.98
CA GLY A 115 20.84 -6.58 -18.39
C GLY A 115 20.77 -6.78 -19.92
N LEU A 116 21.03 -5.74 -20.70
CA LEU A 116 21.07 -5.81 -22.16
C LEU A 116 22.32 -6.58 -22.65
N LYS A 117 23.46 -6.38 -21.98
CA LYS A 117 24.71 -7.16 -22.27
C LYS A 117 24.53 -8.65 -22.02
N LEU A 118 23.86 -9.04 -20.93
CA LEU A 118 23.53 -10.45 -20.63
C LEU A 118 22.61 -11.06 -21.68
N ARG A 119 21.73 -10.25 -22.29
CA ARG A 119 20.85 -10.63 -23.41
C ARG A 119 21.55 -10.62 -24.77
N LYS A 120 22.87 -10.33 -24.79
CA LYS A 120 23.73 -10.34 -25.98
C LYS A 120 23.30 -9.37 -27.09
N LEU A 121 22.71 -8.20 -26.72
CA LEU A 121 22.42 -7.14 -27.68
C LEU A 121 23.69 -6.50 -28.22
N GLY A 122 23.63 -5.93 -29.42
CA GLY A 122 24.75 -5.21 -30.05
C GLY A 122 25.08 -3.89 -29.34
N ALA A 123 26.35 -3.47 -29.39
CA ALA A 123 26.83 -2.30 -28.67
C ALA A 123 26.07 -0.99 -29.05
N ALA A 124 25.76 -0.82 -30.34
CA ALA A 124 24.98 0.34 -30.82
C ALA A 124 23.56 0.34 -30.25
N GLU A 125 22.86 -0.80 -30.31
CA GLU A 125 21.51 -0.94 -29.77
C GLU A 125 21.47 -0.72 -28.24
N ILE A 126 22.48 -1.21 -27.49
CA ILE A 126 22.64 -0.96 -26.07
C ILE A 126 22.75 0.55 -25.81
N LYS A 127 23.61 1.23 -26.56
CA LYS A 127 23.82 2.68 -26.41
C LYS A 127 22.54 3.45 -26.60
N ASP A 128 21.77 3.14 -27.65
CA ASP A 128 20.53 3.84 -27.99
C ASP A 128 19.45 3.58 -26.92
N LYS A 129 19.23 2.31 -26.51
CA LYS A 129 18.24 1.96 -25.49
C LYS A 129 18.57 2.60 -24.13
N VAL A 130 19.84 2.61 -23.74
CA VAL A 130 20.26 3.24 -22.47
C VAL A 130 20.10 4.75 -22.53
N ALA A 131 20.47 5.39 -23.64
CA ALA A 131 20.30 6.83 -23.82
C ALA A 131 18.82 7.22 -23.72
N ASP A 132 17.93 6.48 -24.38
CA ASP A 132 16.48 6.72 -24.35
C ASP A 132 15.88 6.59 -22.96
N VAL A 133 16.19 5.50 -22.24
CA VAL A 133 15.63 5.31 -20.90
C VAL A 133 16.19 6.33 -19.90
N LEU A 134 17.48 6.68 -19.98
CA LEU A 134 18.07 7.73 -19.14
C LEU A 134 17.46 9.09 -19.42
N LYS A 135 17.22 9.43 -20.70
CA LYS A 135 16.55 10.67 -21.10
C LYS A 135 15.13 10.74 -20.52
N ASN A 136 14.35 9.67 -20.63
CA ASN A 136 12.97 9.58 -20.09
C ASN A 136 12.90 9.78 -18.58
N LEU A 137 13.98 9.46 -17.86
CA LEU A 137 14.08 9.59 -16.41
C LEU A 137 14.82 10.86 -15.96
N GLY A 138 15.19 11.76 -16.90
CA GLY A 138 15.91 13.00 -16.62
C GLY A 138 17.38 12.79 -16.21
N LEU A 139 17.98 11.65 -16.56
CA LEU A 139 19.33 11.24 -16.17
C LEU A 139 20.35 11.28 -17.33
N GLY A 140 19.97 11.77 -18.52
CA GLY A 140 20.79 11.69 -19.73
C GLY A 140 22.21 12.28 -19.60
N HIS A 141 22.39 13.27 -18.70
CA HIS A 141 23.66 13.93 -18.42
C HIS A 141 24.51 13.23 -17.35
N LEU A 142 24.01 12.13 -16.77
CA LEU A 142 24.65 11.43 -15.64
C LEU A 142 25.26 10.07 -16.03
N GLY A 143 25.25 9.69 -17.30
CA GLY A 143 25.65 8.37 -17.79
C GLY A 143 27.03 7.89 -17.28
N GLU A 144 27.99 8.80 -17.21
CA GLU A 144 29.39 8.52 -16.81
C GLU A 144 29.62 8.60 -15.30
N ARG A 145 28.61 9.01 -14.49
CA ARG A 145 28.74 9.10 -13.05
C ARG A 145 28.62 7.73 -12.37
N TYR A 146 29.22 7.61 -11.21
CA TYR A 146 29.10 6.47 -10.32
C TYR A 146 27.98 6.66 -9.29
N PRO A 147 27.39 5.59 -8.72
CA PRO A 147 26.28 5.71 -7.75
C PRO A 147 26.57 6.63 -6.56
N HIS A 148 27.79 6.62 -6.01
CA HIS A 148 28.19 7.49 -4.88
C HIS A 148 28.21 8.99 -5.21
N GLN A 149 28.15 9.36 -6.49
CA GLN A 149 28.10 10.75 -6.96
C GLN A 149 26.66 11.24 -7.20
N LEU A 150 25.65 10.42 -6.87
CA LEU A 150 24.25 10.67 -7.11
C LEU A 150 23.49 10.90 -5.80
N SER A 151 22.47 11.77 -5.83
CA SER A 151 21.50 11.85 -4.74
C SER A 151 20.67 10.56 -4.66
N GLY A 152 20.02 10.31 -3.50
CA GLY A 152 19.17 9.13 -3.30
C GLY A 152 18.05 9.01 -4.35
N GLY A 153 17.38 10.11 -4.70
CA GLY A 153 16.38 10.12 -5.76
C GLY A 153 16.96 9.84 -7.16
N GLN A 154 18.20 10.27 -7.44
CA GLN A 154 18.88 9.92 -8.70
C GLN A 154 19.26 8.43 -8.72
N GLN A 155 19.75 7.87 -7.62
CA GLN A 155 20.05 6.43 -7.52
C GLN A 155 18.79 5.59 -7.73
N GLN A 156 17.66 5.98 -7.14
CA GLN A 156 16.37 5.35 -7.37
C GLN A 156 15.98 5.35 -8.86
N ARG A 157 16.08 6.51 -9.51
CA ARG A 157 15.77 6.62 -10.95
C ARG A 157 16.70 5.74 -11.80
N VAL A 158 17.98 5.60 -11.44
CA VAL A 158 18.89 4.66 -12.11
C VAL A 158 18.46 3.21 -11.93
N ALA A 159 18.00 2.82 -10.73
CA ALA A 159 17.47 1.47 -10.49
C ALA A 159 16.20 1.20 -11.32
N ILE A 160 15.32 2.20 -11.44
CA ILE A 160 14.13 2.14 -12.31
C ILE A 160 14.57 2.05 -13.79
N ALA A 161 15.55 2.86 -14.24
CA ALA A 161 16.08 2.78 -15.61
C ALA A 161 16.58 1.36 -15.93
N ARG A 162 17.35 0.76 -15.02
CA ARG A 162 17.85 -0.61 -15.15
C ARG A 162 16.73 -1.64 -15.27
N ALA A 163 15.63 -1.45 -14.53
CA ALA A 163 14.48 -2.33 -14.58
C ALA A 163 13.65 -2.16 -15.87
N LEU A 164 13.65 -0.98 -16.49
CA LEU A 164 12.83 -0.65 -17.65
C LEU A 164 13.52 -0.82 -19.01
N VAL A 165 14.86 -0.82 -19.04
CA VAL A 165 15.64 -0.70 -20.30
C VAL A 165 15.36 -1.79 -21.33
N TYR A 166 14.83 -2.94 -20.94
CA TYR A 166 14.46 -4.05 -21.84
C TYR A 166 12.94 -4.21 -22.02
N ASN A 167 12.15 -3.20 -21.64
CA ASN A 167 10.70 -3.14 -21.80
C ASN A 167 9.96 -4.37 -21.22
N PRO A 168 10.08 -4.67 -19.91
CA PRO A 168 9.37 -5.78 -19.31
C PRO A 168 7.87 -5.55 -19.30
N PRO A 169 7.01 -6.61 -19.41
CA PRO A 169 5.56 -6.48 -19.31
C PRO A 169 5.11 -5.99 -17.92
N VAL A 170 5.83 -6.37 -16.86
CA VAL A 170 5.54 -5.99 -15.47
C VAL A 170 6.81 -5.55 -14.78
N ILE A 171 6.71 -4.47 -14.00
CA ILE A 171 7.76 -4.07 -13.05
C ILE A 171 7.34 -4.41 -11.63
N LEU A 172 8.29 -4.90 -10.85
CA LEU A 172 8.17 -5.22 -9.44
C LEU A 172 8.93 -4.17 -8.65
N LEU A 173 8.29 -3.53 -7.67
CA LEU A 173 8.85 -2.45 -6.86
C LEU A 173 8.82 -2.88 -5.39
N ASP A 174 9.97 -3.23 -4.83
CA ASP A 174 10.10 -3.62 -3.41
C ASP A 174 10.47 -2.39 -2.58
N GLU A 175 9.49 -1.78 -1.91
CA GLU A 175 9.64 -0.56 -1.09
C GLU A 175 10.45 0.56 -1.77
N PRO A 176 10.06 1.01 -2.97
CA PRO A 176 10.92 1.82 -3.82
C PRO A 176 11.29 3.18 -3.24
N LEU A 177 10.54 3.71 -2.26
CA LEU A 177 10.73 5.06 -1.70
C LEU A 177 11.26 5.04 -0.25
N SER A 178 11.44 3.88 0.37
CA SER A 178 11.75 3.74 1.80
C SER A 178 13.08 4.39 2.23
N ASN A 179 14.07 4.48 1.33
CA ASN A 179 15.40 5.02 1.61
C ASN A 179 15.51 6.54 1.36
N LEU A 180 14.40 7.22 1.11
CA LEU A 180 14.36 8.67 0.90
C LEU A 180 13.89 9.39 2.16
N ASP A 181 14.44 10.57 2.42
CA ASP A 181 13.88 11.48 3.42
C ASP A 181 12.47 11.95 3.05
N ALA A 182 11.74 12.53 4.01
CA ALA A 182 10.33 12.85 3.84
C ALA A 182 10.05 13.77 2.65
N LYS A 183 10.88 14.79 2.42
CA LYS A 183 10.70 15.75 1.32
C LYS A 183 10.98 15.10 -0.04
N LEU A 184 12.10 14.39 -0.16
CA LEU A 184 12.45 13.66 -1.38
C LEU A 184 11.45 12.54 -1.67
N ARG A 185 10.87 11.91 -0.66
CA ARG A 185 9.86 10.87 -0.81
C ARG A 185 8.57 11.41 -1.44
N GLU A 186 8.12 12.60 -1.05
CA GLU A 186 6.96 13.24 -1.64
C GLU A 186 7.17 13.56 -3.12
N GLU A 187 8.31 14.16 -3.48
CA GLU A 187 8.69 14.44 -4.86
C GLU A 187 8.82 13.16 -5.69
N ALA A 188 9.45 12.11 -5.13
CA ALA A 188 9.65 10.83 -5.80
C ALA A 188 8.33 10.06 -6.00
N ARG A 189 7.36 10.18 -5.08
CA ARG A 189 6.01 9.62 -5.21
C ARG A 189 5.28 10.19 -6.42
N ALA A 190 5.25 11.52 -6.53
CA ALA A 190 4.63 12.21 -7.67
C ALA A 190 5.32 11.82 -8.98
N PHE A 191 6.66 11.83 -9.00
CA PHE A 191 7.45 11.42 -10.17
C PHE A 191 7.17 9.97 -10.57
N LEU A 192 7.12 9.03 -9.62
CA LEU A 192 6.89 7.62 -9.91
C LEU A 192 5.50 7.40 -10.52
N ARG A 193 4.46 8.04 -9.95
CA ARG A 193 3.09 7.98 -10.51
C ARG A 193 3.03 8.55 -11.93
N GLU A 194 3.61 9.73 -12.16
CA GLU A 194 3.67 10.34 -13.49
C GLU A 194 4.39 9.42 -14.49
N LEU A 195 5.55 8.86 -14.11
CA LEU A 195 6.32 7.97 -14.95
C LEU A 195 5.52 6.73 -15.38
N ILE A 196 4.86 6.07 -14.41
CA ILE A 196 4.05 4.87 -14.65
C ILE A 196 2.92 5.18 -15.65
N VAL A 197 2.16 6.26 -15.41
CA VAL A 197 1.05 6.67 -16.28
C VAL A 197 1.56 7.03 -17.68
N ARG A 198 2.63 7.84 -17.77
CA ARG A 198 3.19 8.29 -19.04
C ARG A 198 3.71 7.15 -19.92
N LEU A 199 4.30 6.13 -19.31
CA LEU A 199 4.85 4.98 -20.02
C LEU A 199 3.86 3.79 -20.12
N GLY A 200 2.66 3.89 -19.53
CA GLY A 200 1.65 2.83 -19.53
C GLY A 200 2.15 1.53 -18.86
N LEU A 201 2.92 1.64 -17.77
CA LEU A 201 3.56 0.50 -17.12
C LEU A 201 2.57 -0.28 -16.26
N SER A 202 2.67 -1.61 -16.30
CA SER A 202 2.02 -2.48 -15.32
C SER A 202 2.99 -2.69 -14.15
N ALA A 203 2.54 -2.44 -12.91
CA ALA A 203 3.42 -2.49 -11.74
C ALA A 203 2.80 -3.23 -10.55
N LEU A 204 3.59 -4.10 -9.91
CA LEU A 204 3.29 -4.65 -8.60
C LEU A 204 4.25 -4.02 -7.59
N MET A 205 3.71 -3.25 -6.65
CA MET A 205 4.49 -2.49 -5.67
C MET A 205 4.25 -3.02 -4.26
N VAL A 206 5.30 -3.22 -3.50
CA VAL A 206 5.25 -3.44 -2.05
C VAL A 206 5.57 -2.15 -1.34
N THR A 207 4.77 -1.78 -0.37
CA THR A 207 5.05 -0.67 0.55
C THR A 207 4.42 -0.95 1.92
N HIS A 208 4.98 -0.35 2.95
CA HIS A 208 4.36 -0.26 4.29
C HIS A 208 3.75 1.13 4.53
N ASP A 209 3.95 2.09 3.62
CA ASP A 209 3.43 3.45 3.69
C ASP A 209 2.06 3.52 2.98
N GLN A 210 1.01 3.83 3.75
CA GLN A 210 -0.35 3.95 3.24
C GLN A 210 -0.48 5.10 2.24
N ALA A 211 0.22 6.23 2.48
CA ALA A 211 0.16 7.38 1.59
C ALA A 211 0.79 7.08 0.23
N GLU A 212 1.85 6.25 0.19
CA GLU A 212 2.42 5.74 -1.06
C GLU A 212 1.44 4.85 -1.80
N ALA A 213 0.85 3.86 -1.10
CA ALA A 213 -0.13 2.95 -1.69
C ALA A 213 -1.32 3.72 -2.25
N MET A 214 -1.89 4.66 -1.48
CA MET A 214 -3.05 5.46 -1.91
C MET A 214 -2.74 6.40 -3.09
N ALA A 215 -1.55 6.99 -3.14
CA ALA A 215 -1.22 7.97 -4.17
C ALA A 215 -0.74 7.35 -5.49
N ILE A 216 -0.10 6.18 -5.44
CA ILE A 216 0.56 5.58 -6.61
C ILE A 216 -0.31 4.50 -7.26
N SER A 217 -1.06 3.71 -6.50
CA SER A 217 -1.75 2.55 -7.05
C SER A 217 -3.15 2.84 -7.57
N ASP A 218 -3.61 2.00 -8.50
CA ASP A 218 -4.98 1.95 -8.97
C ASP A 218 -5.83 1.00 -8.12
N ARG A 219 -5.16 -0.02 -7.53
CA ARG A 219 -5.76 -0.98 -6.61
C ARG A 219 -4.79 -1.37 -5.50
N ILE A 220 -5.31 -1.51 -4.29
CA ILE A 220 -4.59 -1.97 -3.11
C ILE A 220 -5.05 -3.39 -2.76
N LEU A 221 -4.11 -4.28 -2.47
CA LEU A 221 -4.33 -5.56 -1.83
C LEU A 221 -3.77 -5.49 -0.41
N LEU A 222 -4.64 -5.52 0.58
CA LEU A 222 -4.25 -5.53 1.99
C LEU A 222 -3.99 -6.98 2.43
N LEU A 223 -2.74 -7.29 2.72
CA LEU A 223 -2.33 -8.60 3.21
C LEU A 223 -2.32 -8.62 4.74
N ASN A 224 -2.91 -9.68 5.30
CA ASN A 224 -2.91 -9.96 6.72
C ASN A 224 -2.66 -11.45 6.94
N ASN A 225 -1.65 -11.80 7.77
CA ASN A 225 -1.32 -13.20 8.13
C ASN A 225 -1.22 -14.16 6.92
N GLY A 226 -0.66 -13.70 5.80
CA GLY A 226 -0.43 -14.51 4.60
C GLY A 226 -1.64 -14.66 3.69
N LYS A 227 -2.71 -13.90 3.89
CA LYS A 227 -3.93 -13.87 3.06
C LYS A 227 -4.24 -12.46 2.62
N ILE A 228 -5.01 -12.32 1.54
CA ILE A 228 -5.63 -11.05 1.18
C ILE A 228 -6.84 -10.84 2.07
N GLU A 229 -6.79 -9.82 2.91
CA GLU A 229 -7.87 -9.40 3.82
C GLU A 229 -8.97 -8.69 3.04
N GLN A 230 -8.56 -7.68 2.27
CA GLN A 230 -9.44 -6.89 1.41
C GLN A 230 -8.66 -6.38 0.20
N GLN A 231 -9.35 -6.15 -0.90
CA GLN A 231 -8.80 -5.47 -2.08
C GLN A 231 -9.81 -4.48 -2.65
N GLY A 232 -9.31 -3.38 -3.19
CA GLY A 232 -10.15 -2.34 -3.77
C GLY A 232 -9.36 -1.15 -4.26
N THR A 233 -10.05 -0.14 -4.78
CA THR A 233 -9.43 1.14 -5.09
C THR A 233 -8.96 1.82 -3.80
N PRO A 234 -7.94 2.69 -3.84
CA PRO A 234 -7.50 3.44 -2.66
C PRO A 234 -8.66 4.12 -1.92
N GLN A 235 -9.57 4.73 -2.67
CA GLN A 235 -10.74 5.40 -2.11
C GLN A 235 -11.68 4.40 -1.40
N SER A 236 -12.02 3.27 -2.02
CA SER A 236 -12.91 2.28 -1.40
C SER A 236 -12.31 1.67 -0.14
N MET A 237 -11.00 1.38 -0.15
CA MET A 237 -10.29 0.85 1.02
C MET A 237 -10.32 1.81 2.21
N TYR A 238 -10.29 3.12 1.94
CA TYR A 238 -10.29 4.17 2.97
C TYR A 238 -11.68 4.54 3.45
N GLU A 239 -12.64 4.77 2.53
CA GLU A 239 -13.97 5.30 2.84
C GLU A 239 -14.99 4.22 3.21
N THR A 240 -14.81 3.00 2.70
CA THR A 240 -15.76 1.89 2.89
C THR A 240 -15.06 0.58 3.22
N PRO A 241 -14.31 0.51 4.34
CA PRO A 241 -13.64 -0.73 4.74
C PRO A 241 -14.66 -1.83 5.05
N ASP A 242 -14.37 -3.07 4.57
CA ASP A 242 -15.26 -4.22 4.74
C ASP A 242 -15.06 -4.92 6.09
N THR A 243 -13.85 -4.79 6.67
CA THR A 243 -13.49 -5.46 7.93
C THR A 243 -12.94 -4.46 8.95
N LEU A 244 -13.08 -4.82 10.24
CA LEU A 244 -12.48 -4.05 11.33
C LEU A 244 -10.97 -3.88 11.12
N PHE A 245 -10.29 -4.95 10.70
CA PHE A 245 -8.85 -4.89 10.43
C PHE A 245 -8.52 -3.83 9.36
N THR A 246 -9.26 -3.81 8.25
CA THR A 246 -9.05 -2.79 7.21
C THR A 246 -9.32 -1.38 7.74
N ALA A 247 -10.41 -1.20 8.51
CA ALA A 247 -10.74 0.09 9.11
C ALA A 247 -9.63 0.58 10.05
N GLU A 248 -9.11 -0.30 10.91
CA GLU A 248 -8.03 0.02 11.86
C GLU A 248 -6.69 0.24 11.17
N PHE A 249 -6.38 -0.56 10.15
CA PHE A 249 -5.11 -0.47 9.46
C PHE A 249 -5.00 0.77 8.57
N MET A 250 -6.08 1.16 7.88
CA MET A 250 -6.09 2.31 6.97
C MET A 250 -6.37 3.60 7.73
N GLY A 251 -5.50 4.61 7.57
CA GLY A 251 -5.67 5.96 8.12
C GLY A 251 -5.54 6.07 9.64
N SER A 252 -5.86 7.25 10.16
CA SER A 252 -5.87 7.54 11.59
C SER A 252 -7.28 7.42 12.15
N ASN A 253 -7.44 6.62 13.22
CA ASN A 253 -8.75 6.24 13.73
C ASN A 253 -8.94 6.59 15.21
N ASN A 254 -10.19 6.86 15.57
CA ASN A 254 -10.70 6.72 16.92
C ASN A 254 -11.42 5.37 17.04
N ARG A 255 -11.15 4.66 18.11
CA ARG A 255 -11.85 3.44 18.49
C ARG A 255 -12.67 3.69 19.74
N LEU A 256 -13.95 3.33 19.71
CA LEU A 256 -14.88 3.49 20.82
C LEU A 256 -15.48 2.14 21.18
N ALA A 257 -15.45 1.81 22.45
CA ALA A 257 -16.27 0.73 22.99
C ALA A 257 -17.72 1.21 23.10
N ALA A 258 -18.65 0.44 22.61
CA ALA A 258 -20.06 0.79 22.58
C ALA A 258 -20.93 -0.41 22.97
N LYS A 259 -22.16 -0.12 23.47
CA LYS A 259 -23.21 -1.13 23.62
C LYS A 259 -24.31 -0.87 22.61
N VAL A 260 -24.77 -1.93 21.95
CA VAL A 260 -25.92 -1.82 21.03
C VAL A 260 -27.20 -1.69 21.86
N VAL A 261 -27.93 -0.61 21.64
CA VAL A 261 -29.24 -0.37 22.28
C VAL A 261 -30.41 -0.53 21.30
N GLY A 262 -30.15 -0.64 20.01
CA GLY A 262 -31.15 -0.91 18.97
C GLY A 262 -30.57 -0.90 17.58
N ARG A 263 -31.30 -1.47 16.62
CA ARG A 263 -30.89 -1.53 15.21
C ARG A 263 -32.10 -1.28 14.30
N ASP A 264 -31.87 -0.52 13.23
CA ASP A 264 -32.86 -0.26 12.18
C ASP A 264 -32.13 -0.32 10.83
N GLY A 265 -32.21 -1.47 10.16
CA GLY A 265 -31.42 -1.77 8.97
C GLY A 265 -29.93 -1.69 9.23
N ASP A 266 -29.23 -0.83 8.47
CA ASP A 266 -27.79 -0.58 8.64
C ASP A 266 -27.50 0.47 9.73
N ARG A 267 -28.49 1.13 10.27
CA ARG A 267 -28.33 2.07 11.37
C ARG A 267 -28.35 1.34 12.71
N VAL A 268 -27.31 1.58 13.53
CA VAL A 268 -27.14 0.98 14.84
C VAL A 268 -27.17 2.09 15.90
N ARG A 269 -28.10 1.99 16.83
CA ARG A 269 -28.12 2.87 18.01
C ARG A 269 -27.19 2.32 19.08
N LEU A 270 -26.34 3.17 19.58
CA LEU A 270 -25.24 2.84 20.45
C LEU A 270 -25.32 3.64 21.76
N ASP A 271 -24.99 3.01 22.87
CA ASP A 271 -24.62 3.72 24.11
C ASP A 271 -23.10 3.72 24.22
N VAL A 272 -22.51 4.90 24.27
CA VAL A 272 -21.09 5.12 24.48
C VAL A 272 -20.91 5.97 25.73
N HIS A 273 -20.60 5.32 26.86
CA HIS A 273 -20.45 5.98 28.17
C HIS A 273 -21.63 6.90 28.54
N GLY A 274 -22.86 6.48 28.25
CA GLY A 274 -24.08 7.23 28.53
C GLY A 274 -24.51 8.20 27.42
N ALA A 275 -23.69 8.44 26.40
CA ALA A 275 -24.06 9.19 25.22
C ALA A 275 -24.77 8.28 24.19
N GLN A 276 -25.95 8.71 23.74
CA GLN A 276 -26.71 7.99 22.71
C GLN A 276 -26.23 8.41 21.33
N LEU A 277 -25.65 7.49 20.59
CA LEU A 277 -25.13 7.72 19.25
C LEU A 277 -25.80 6.80 18.23
N THR A 278 -25.77 7.21 16.98
CA THR A 278 -26.13 6.37 15.83
C THR A 278 -24.90 6.16 14.97
N GLY A 279 -24.63 4.94 14.59
CA GLY A 279 -23.58 4.57 13.64
C GLY A 279 -24.13 3.73 12.49
N THR A 280 -23.26 3.36 11.55
CA THR A 280 -23.56 2.52 10.39
C THR A 280 -22.89 1.16 10.54
N ALA A 281 -23.65 0.08 10.47
CA ALA A 281 -23.14 -1.28 10.52
C ALA A 281 -22.21 -1.57 9.32
N ARG A 282 -21.09 -2.24 9.59
CA ARG A 282 -20.14 -2.74 8.61
C ARG A 282 -19.83 -4.21 8.89
N GLY A 283 -19.81 -5.03 7.85
CA GLY A 283 -19.53 -6.45 7.97
C GLY A 283 -20.68 -7.30 8.57
N PRO A 284 -20.49 -8.62 8.68
CA PRO A 284 -21.51 -9.57 9.14
C PRO A 284 -21.65 -9.52 10.66
N GLY A 285 -22.58 -8.71 11.15
CA GLY A 285 -23.10 -8.80 12.51
C GLY A 285 -22.16 -8.31 13.63
N SER A 286 -22.40 -7.11 14.11
CA SER A 286 -21.85 -6.62 15.37
C SER A 286 -22.53 -7.38 16.54
N GLY A 287 -21.73 -7.98 17.43
CA GLY A 287 -22.21 -8.55 18.69
C GLY A 287 -22.84 -7.51 19.62
N ALA A 288 -23.21 -7.91 20.85
CA ALA A 288 -23.78 -7.00 21.85
C ALA A 288 -22.82 -5.84 22.25
N GLU A 289 -21.52 -6.06 22.12
CA GLU A 289 -20.45 -5.09 22.39
C GLU A 289 -19.56 -4.93 21.14
N PRO A 290 -20.00 -4.15 20.14
CA PRO A 290 -19.26 -3.95 18.92
C PRO A 290 -18.06 -3.01 19.15
N THR A 291 -17.07 -3.11 18.27
CA THR A 291 -16.06 -2.08 18.11
C THR A 291 -16.58 -1.03 17.14
N THR A 292 -16.52 0.24 17.54
CA THR A 292 -16.86 1.34 16.64
C THR A 292 -15.61 2.11 16.24
N ILE A 293 -15.56 2.49 14.96
CA ILE A 293 -14.41 3.20 14.38
C ILE A 293 -14.94 4.48 13.69
N ILE A 294 -14.24 5.59 13.94
CA ILE A 294 -14.40 6.81 13.15
C ILE A 294 -13.03 7.40 12.84
N ARG A 295 -12.86 7.92 11.64
CA ARG A 295 -11.64 8.64 11.24
C ARG A 295 -11.46 9.90 12.07
N VAL A 296 -10.21 10.25 12.40
CA VAL A 296 -9.89 11.44 13.19
C VAL A 296 -10.37 12.71 12.49
N GLU A 297 -10.23 12.80 11.18
CA GLU A 297 -10.68 13.94 10.36
C GLU A 297 -12.19 14.06 10.19
N GLU A 298 -12.96 13.01 10.47
CA GLU A 298 -14.42 13.02 10.38
C GLU A 298 -15.07 13.50 11.69
N VAL A 299 -14.33 13.57 12.79
CA VAL A 299 -14.82 14.10 14.06
C VAL A 299 -14.87 15.62 13.98
N LYS A 300 -16.08 16.20 14.19
CA LYS A 300 -16.28 17.65 14.18
C LYS A 300 -16.37 18.19 15.59
N ILE A 301 -15.66 19.28 15.86
CA ILE A 301 -15.59 19.92 17.18
C ILE A 301 -16.58 21.08 17.21
N SER A 302 -17.44 21.13 18.25
CA SER A 302 -18.38 22.20 18.48
C SER A 302 -18.30 22.71 19.92
N ALA A 303 -18.45 24.04 20.11
CA ALA A 303 -18.56 24.64 21.43
C ALA A 303 -19.98 24.55 22.01
N THR A 304 -20.99 24.21 21.19
CA THR A 304 -22.40 24.08 21.56
C THR A 304 -22.90 22.67 21.28
N PRO A 305 -23.97 22.21 21.97
CA PRO A 305 -24.58 20.92 21.71
C PRO A 305 -24.96 20.74 20.25
N VAL A 306 -24.66 19.57 19.71
CA VAL A 306 -25.00 19.13 18.34
C VAL A 306 -25.46 17.68 18.36
N ASP A 307 -26.18 17.28 17.32
CA ASP A 307 -26.66 15.91 17.19
C ASP A 307 -25.52 14.89 17.01
N ASN A 308 -25.75 13.70 17.49
CA ASN A 308 -24.84 12.56 17.40
C ASN A 308 -23.42 12.90 17.90
N ALA A 309 -23.34 13.45 19.12
CA ALA A 309 -22.10 13.95 19.70
C ALA A 309 -21.90 13.48 21.14
N ILE A 310 -20.64 13.52 21.57
CA ILE A 310 -20.21 13.29 22.96
C ILE A 310 -19.56 14.57 23.47
N GLU A 311 -19.92 15.01 24.66
CA GLU A 311 -19.27 16.13 25.32
C GLU A 311 -18.05 15.64 26.12
N LEU A 312 -16.84 16.09 25.75
CA LEU A 312 -15.61 15.73 26.41
C LEU A 312 -14.75 16.95 26.74
N PRO A 313 -13.98 16.91 27.83
CA PRO A 313 -12.98 17.92 28.13
C PRO A 313 -11.78 17.80 27.19
N LEU A 314 -11.28 18.93 26.72
CA LEU A 314 -10.02 19.01 25.98
C LEU A 314 -8.86 18.70 26.94
N LEU A 315 -8.03 17.72 26.58
CA LEU A 315 -6.81 17.38 27.32
C LEU A 315 -5.61 18.16 26.80
N THR A 316 -5.42 18.17 25.48
CA THR A 316 -4.27 18.86 24.85
C THR A 316 -4.52 19.13 23.36
N CYS A 317 -3.82 20.14 22.84
CA CYS A 317 -3.72 20.41 21.40
C CYS A 317 -2.25 20.42 20.99
N MET A 318 -1.91 19.64 19.97
CA MET A 318 -0.59 19.54 19.39
C MET A 318 -0.59 20.18 18.00
N TYR A 319 0.34 21.10 17.73
CA TYR A 319 0.46 21.72 16.41
C TYR A 319 1.26 20.81 15.46
N LEU A 320 0.69 20.49 14.31
CA LEU A 320 1.27 19.59 13.31
C LEU A 320 1.80 20.33 12.06
N GLY A 321 1.77 21.67 12.06
CA GLY A 321 2.21 22.51 10.94
C GLY A 321 1.03 23.12 10.18
N ASP A 322 0.15 22.33 9.64
CA ASP A 322 -1.05 22.77 8.89
C ASP A 322 -2.34 22.79 9.73
N ARG A 323 -2.33 22.11 10.87
CA ARG A 323 -3.49 21.92 11.76
C ARG A 323 -3.05 21.61 13.18
N PHE A 324 -4.03 21.61 14.09
CA PHE A 324 -3.87 21.08 15.44
C PHE A 324 -4.53 19.72 15.55
N GLU A 325 -3.86 18.76 16.18
CA GLU A 325 -4.46 17.52 16.67
C GLU A 325 -4.86 17.74 18.13
N CYS A 326 -6.15 17.64 18.41
CA CYS A 326 -6.73 17.83 19.72
C CYS A 326 -7.11 16.48 20.32
N LEU A 327 -6.68 16.21 21.55
CA LEU A 327 -7.01 15.01 22.30
C LEU A 327 -8.04 15.36 23.36
N PHE A 328 -9.15 14.62 23.37
CA PHE A 328 -10.25 14.75 24.34
C PHE A 328 -10.35 13.46 25.15
N LYS A 329 -10.59 13.58 26.46
CA LYS A 329 -10.62 12.44 27.37
C LYS A 329 -12.04 12.20 27.90
N HIS A 330 -12.40 10.94 28.10
CA HIS A 330 -13.66 10.58 28.77
C HIS A 330 -13.70 11.06 30.23
N ALA A 331 -14.89 11.37 30.72
CA ALA A 331 -15.10 11.88 32.08
C ALA A 331 -14.76 10.83 33.17
N ASP A 332 -14.83 9.54 32.85
CA ASP A 332 -14.51 8.42 33.75
C ASP A 332 -12.99 8.18 33.93
N GLY A 333 -12.16 9.00 33.26
CA GLY A 333 -10.72 8.86 33.34
C GLY A 333 -10.14 7.68 32.56
N SER A 334 -10.96 6.95 31.76
CA SER A 334 -10.49 5.91 30.86
C SER A 334 -9.38 6.43 29.94
N GLU A 335 -8.39 5.58 29.60
CA GLU A 335 -7.25 5.98 28.74
C GLU A 335 -7.69 6.26 27.28
N ALA A 336 -8.86 5.76 26.87
CA ALA A 336 -9.39 5.94 25.54
C ALA A 336 -9.96 7.34 25.33
N GLY A 337 -9.17 8.25 24.76
CA GLY A 337 -9.60 9.57 24.33
C GLY A 337 -10.01 9.60 22.86
N LEU A 338 -10.85 10.59 22.47
CA LEU A 338 -11.10 10.92 21.08
C LEU A 338 -10.12 11.97 20.58
N ARG A 339 -9.61 11.76 19.37
CA ARG A 339 -8.80 12.73 18.62
C ARG A 339 -9.64 13.40 17.56
N ALA A 340 -9.40 14.68 17.33
CA ALA A 340 -10.02 15.44 16.26
C ALA A 340 -9.04 16.50 15.74
N TYR A 341 -9.21 16.93 14.50
CA TYR A 341 -8.39 18.01 13.93
C TYR A 341 -9.11 19.36 14.02
N SER A 342 -8.34 20.42 14.32
CA SER A 342 -8.77 21.81 14.29
C SER A 342 -7.81 22.67 13.49
N LYS A 343 -8.34 23.69 12.81
CA LYS A 343 -7.51 24.71 12.14
C LYS A 343 -6.90 25.69 13.15
N TYR A 344 -7.49 25.80 14.31
CA TYR A 344 -7.10 26.75 15.36
C TYR A 344 -6.79 26.01 16.65
N LYS A 345 -5.90 26.59 17.46
CA LYS A 345 -5.67 26.15 18.81
C LYS A 345 -6.95 26.35 19.63
N LEU A 346 -7.39 25.30 20.30
CA LEU A 346 -8.56 25.37 21.19
C LEU A 346 -8.13 25.80 22.60
N GLU A 347 -8.98 26.59 23.24
CA GLU A 347 -8.80 26.94 24.63
C GLU A 347 -9.22 25.79 25.56
N PRO A 348 -8.66 25.70 26.78
CA PRO A 348 -9.09 24.71 27.76
C PRO A 348 -10.59 24.78 28.01
N GLY A 349 -11.29 23.65 27.93
CA GLY A 349 -12.77 23.63 28.08
C GLY A 349 -13.35 22.27 27.71
N ARG A 350 -14.68 22.23 27.71
CA ARG A 350 -15.46 21.08 27.24
C ARG A 350 -16.01 21.40 25.85
N TYR A 351 -16.01 20.36 25.00
CA TYR A 351 -16.44 20.48 23.61
C TYR A 351 -17.35 19.32 23.24
N TRP A 352 -18.28 19.55 22.36
CA TRP A 352 -19.10 18.53 21.72
C TRP A 352 -18.38 17.99 20.50
N LEU A 353 -18.09 16.69 20.53
CA LEU A 353 -17.47 15.97 19.43
C LEU A 353 -18.55 15.25 18.63
N GLN A 354 -18.93 15.83 17.50
CA GLN A 354 -19.89 15.24 16.60
C GLN A 354 -19.27 14.10 15.82
N LEU A 355 -19.94 12.95 15.83
CA LEU A 355 -19.57 11.72 15.15
C LEU A 355 -20.63 11.40 14.08
N PRO A 356 -20.49 11.91 12.82
CA PRO A 356 -21.50 11.68 11.79
C PRO A 356 -21.87 10.21 11.65
N ALA A 357 -23.16 9.88 11.65
CA ALA A 357 -23.65 8.50 11.74
C ALA A 357 -23.16 7.62 10.57
N GLU A 358 -23.05 8.21 9.38
CA GLU A 358 -22.55 7.55 8.17
C GLU A 358 -21.03 7.28 8.19
N LYS A 359 -20.29 7.98 9.07
CA LYS A 359 -18.85 7.87 9.27
C LYS A 359 -18.46 7.13 10.54
N LEU A 360 -19.41 6.87 11.43
CA LEU A 360 -19.23 6.05 12.62
C LEU A 360 -19.55 4.59 12.28
N TRP A 361 -18.52 3.83 11.95
CA TRP A 361 -18.66 2.43 11.54
C TRP A 361 -18.73 1.49 12.74
N VAL A 362 -19.61 0.50 12.66
CA VAL A 362 -19.92 -0.47 13.71
C VAL A 362 -19.60 -1.88 13.18
N PHE A 363 -18.58 -2.53 13.77
CA PHE A 363 -18.10 -3.87 13.40
C PHE A 363 -18.44 -4.91 14.45
#